data_fbc7c6ebec09c324a12f40c409d468b7
#
_entry.id   fbc7c6ebec09c324a12f40c409d468b7
#
_cell.length_a   1.000
_cell.length_b   1.000
_cell.length_c   1.000
_cell.angle_alpha   90.00
_cell.angle_beta   90.00
_cell.angle_gamma   90.00
#
_symmetry.space_group_name_H-M   'P 1'
#
loop_
_entity.id
_entity.type
_entity.pdbx_description
1 polymer ?
#
loop_
_entity_poly.entity_id
_entity_poly.type
_entity_poly.pdbx_seq_one_letter_code
_entity_poly.pdbx_strand_id
1 'polypeptide(L)'
;MKCNLIKIVKLSIIFLFTWSNYSLANSKNMEDEAYNWLKSFIEIDTVNPPGNEIRAVNFYKKIFDKEGINYNYAESSKGRGNIWARIKGGNKPAIILLQHTDVVPANKKYWETDPLKAIEIDGHLHGRGTLDMKGTGISHLASFIKIHRNKKEINRDIIFLATADEEAGGFFGVGWLIDNHPEIFNNVGFVLNEGGSGRIVNNKLVFEIELTQKVPVWLKLS
;
A
#
# COMPACT_ATOMS: atom_id res chain seq x y z
N MET A 1 -23.48 -3.75 52.11
CA MET A 1 -23.51 -4.10 50.66
C MET A 1 -23.36 -2.93 49.69
N LYS A 2 -23.33 -1.67 50.09
CA LYS A 2 -23.21 -0.49 49.13
C LYS A 2 -21.77 -0.12 48.75
N CYS A 3 -20.74 -0.64 49.46
CA CYS A 3 -19.34 -0.20 49.22
C CYS A 3 -18.66 -0.90 48.01
N ASN A 4 -19.12 -2.10 47.61
CA ASN A 4 -18.46 -2.87 46.54
C ASN A 4 -18.92 -2.46 45.11
N LEU A 5 -20.11 -1.92 44.98
CA LEU A 5 -20.66 -1.54 43.66
C LEU A 5 -19.92 -0.29 43.07
N ILE A 6 -19.58 0.65 43.94
CA ILE A 6 -18.88 1.88 43.54
C ILE A 6 -17.42 1.60 43.10
N LYS A 7 -16.76 0.65 43.71
CA LYS A 7 -15.41 0.22 43.32
C LYS A 7 -15.40 -0.50 41.96
N ILE A 8 -16.39 -1.34 41.68
CA ILE A 8 -16.51 -2.04 40.39
C ILE A 8 -16.82 -1.07 39.28
N VAL A 9 -17.72 -0.08 39.48
CA VAL A 9 -18.05 0.93 38.49
C VAL A 9 -16.84 1.84 38.19
N LYS A 10 -16.05 2.25 39.20
CA LYS A 10 -14.84 3.05 39.00
C LYS A 10 -13.75 2.24 38.24
N LEU A 11 -13.58 0.96 38.50
CA LEU A 11 -12.63 0.10 37.80
C LEU A 11 -13.02 -0.09 36.33
N SER A 12 -14.32 -0.28 36.05
CA SER A 12 -14.84 -0.47 34.70
C SER A 12 -14.72 0.80 33.85
N ILE A 13 -14.92 1.99 34.44
CA ILE A 13 -14.77 3.28 33.74
C ILE A 13 -13.29 3.55 33.43
N ILE A 14 -12.36 3.22 34.35
CA ILE A 14 -10.91 3.37 34.10
C ILE A 14 -10.47 2.42 32.96
N PHE A 15 -11.00 1.20 32.92
CA PHE A 15 -10.64 0.23 31.87
C PHE A 15 -11.18 0.65 30.48
N LEU A 16 -12.36 1.22 30.42
CA LEU A 16 -12.94 1.76 29.17
C LEU A 16 -12.16 2.99 28.67
N PHE A 17 -11.72 3.87 29.57
CA PHE A 17 -10.93 5.04 29.22
C PHE A 17 -9.52 4.68 28.74
N THR A 18 -8.88 3.70 29.37
CA THR A 18 -7.56 3.23 28.94
C THR A 18 -7.59 2.52 27.59
N TRP A 19 -8.64 1.75 27.30
CA TRP A 19 -8.79 1.06 26.02
C TRP A 19 -9.10 2.02 24.87
N SER A 20 -9.91 3.05 25.12
CA SER A 20 -10.19 4.12 24.16
C SER A 20 -8.93 4.90 23.80
N ASN A 21 -8.13 5.28 24.81
CA ASN A 21 -6.86 6.00 24.60
C ASN A 21 -5.80 5.13 23.90
N TYR A 22 -5.74 3.84 24.20
CA TYR A 22 -4.82 2.90 23.54
C TYR A 22 -5.16 2.71 22.05
N SER A 23 -6.46 2.63 21.72
CA SER A 23 -6.90 2.53 20.32
C SER A 23 -6.60 3.80 19.52
N LEU A 24 -6.82 4.98 20.10
CA LEU A 24 -6.52 6.28 19.48
C LEU A 24 -5.02 6.52 19.33
N ALA A 25 -4.22 6.19 20.34
CA ALA A 25 -2.76 6.30 20.27
C ALA A 25 -2.17 5.37 19.20
N ASN A 26 -2.71 4.16 19.04
CA ASN A 26 -2.22 3.21 18.05
C ASN A 26 -2.62 3.60 16.61
N SER A 27 -3.78 4.25 16.42
CA SER A 27 -4.18 4.77 15.10
C SER A 27 -3.30 5.95 14.67
N LYS A 28 -3.04 6.89 15.57
CA LYS A 28 -2.17 8.05 15.29
C LYS A 28 -0.73 7.62 14.96
N ASN A 29 -0.22 6.61 15.65
CA ASN A 29 1.12 6.08 15.34
C ASN A 29 1.17 5.45 13.93
N MET A 30 0.13 4.73 13.48
CA MET A 30 0.10 4.14 12.13
C MET A 30 0.02 5.21 11.03
N GLU A 31 -0.73 6.29 11.26
CA GLU A 31 -0.82 7.41 10.32
C GLU A 31 0.53 8.11 10.17
N ASP A 32 1.21 8.39 11.28
CA ASP A 32 2.55 8.98 11.29
C ASP A 32 3.58 8.07 10.62
N GLU A 33 3.52 6.75 10.88
CA GLU A 33 4.40 5.77 10.22
C GLU A 33 4.15 5.73 8.71
N ALA A 34 2.90 5.66 8.28
CA ALA A 34 2.51 5.65 6.86
C ALA A 34 2.98 6.93 6.15
N TYR A 35 2.79 8.08 6.76
CA TYR A 35 3.26 9.35 6.23
C TYR A 35 4.80 9.36 6.05
N ASN A 36 5.54 8.90 7.04
CA ASN A 36 7.00 8.84 6.96
C ASN A 36 7.48 7.80 5.91
N TRP A 37 6.77 6.66 5.78
CA TRP A 37 7.05 5.70 4.72
C TRP A 37 6.80 6.31 3.35
N LEU A 38 5.69 7.04 3.16
CA LEU A 38 5.38 7.69 1.89
C LEU A 38 6.46 8.71 1.52
N LYS A 39 6.85 9.59 2.44
CA LYS A 39 7.95 10.54 2.20
C LYS A 39 9.22 9.84 1.74
N SER A 40 9.63 8.80 2.48
CA SER A 40 10.82 8.03 2.14
C SER A 40 10.69 7.31 0.80
N PHE A 41 9.49 6.81 0.47
CA PHE A 41 9.26 6.06 -0.76
C PHE A 41 9.22 6.96 -2.00
N ILE A 42 8.69 8.18 -1.90
CA ILE A 42 8.71 9.15 -2.99
C ILE A 42 10.15 9.46 -3.42
N GLU A 43 11.08 9.54 -2.46
CA GLU A 43 12.51 9.85 -2.74
C GLU A 43 13.28 8.67 -3.36
N ILE A 44 12.69 7.49 -3.43
CA ILE A 44 13.28 6.35 -4.14
C ILE A 44 12.99 6.50 -5.62
N ASP A 45 14.06 6.72 -6.39
CA ASP A 45 13.98 6.82 -7.85
C ASP A 45 13.72 5.46 -8.48
N THR A 46 12.51 5.29 -8.98
CA THR A 46 12.00 4.14 -9.75
C THR A 46 11.39 4.60 -11.07
N VAL A 47 11.92 5.69 -11.65
CA VAL A 47 11.45 6.20 -12.94
C VAL A 47 11.61 5.14 -14.02
N ASN A 48 10.54 4.88 -14.75
CA ASN A 48 10.48 3.90 -15.82
C ASN A 48 10.20 4.59 -17.17
N PRO A 49 11.06 4.42 -18.17
CA PRO A 49 12.31 3.70 -18.16
C PRO A 49 13.44 4.43 -17.38
N PRO A 50 14.48 3.74 -16.89
CA PRO A 50 14.76 2.31 -17.04
C PRO A 50 14.12 1.41 -15.97
N GLY A 51 13.45 1.96 -14.94
CA GLY A 51 12.88 1.24 -13.81
C GLY A 51 13.80 1.28 -12.59
N ASN A 52 14.40 0.19 -12.16
CA ASN A 52 15.16 0.00 -10.91
C ASN A 52 14.27 -0.21 -9.67
N GLU A 53 13.18 -0.91 -9.83
CA GLU A 53 12.21 -1.22 -8.78
C GLU A 53 12.80 -2.11 -7.67
N ILE A 54 13.97 -2.71 -7.89
CA ILE A 54 14.74 -3.36 -6.82
C ILE A 54 15.03 -2.41 -5.65
N ARG A 55 15.07 -1.09 -5.89
CA ARG A 55 15.20 -0.08 -4.84
C ARG A 55 13.95 -0.03 -3.96
N ALA A 56 12.75 -0.16 -4.56
CA ALA A 56 11.50 -0.27 -3.86
C ALA A 56 11.41 -1.59 -3.07
N VAL A 57 11.84 -2.70 -3.68
CA VAL A 57 11.96 -3.98 -2.97
C VAL A 57 12.81 -3.83 -1.70
N ASN A 58 13.98 -3.19 -1.79
CA ASN A 58 14.84 -2.97 -0.64
C ASN A 58 14.22 -2.05 0.43
N PHE A 59 13.35 -1.14 0.05
CA PHE A 59 12.56 -0.34 0.99
C PHE A 59 11.55 -1.22 1.75
N TYR A 60 10.77 -2.03 1.06
CA TYR A 60 9.79 -2.93 1.69
C TYR A 60 10.45 -4.00 2.56
N LYS A 61 11.58 -4.56 2.12
CA LYS A 61 12.36 -5.53 2.91
C LYS A 61 12.70 -4.98 4.29
N LYS A 62 13.21 -3.75 4.38
CA LYS A 62 13.53 -3.10 5.66
C LYS A 62 12.33 -3.01 6.60
N ILE A 63 11.14 -2.74 6.05
CA ILE A 63 9.91 -2.65 6.83
C ILE A 63 9.48 -4.05 7.27
N PHE A 64 9.45 -5.02 6.37
CA PHE A 64 9.06 -6.39 6.68
C PHE A 64 10.01 -7.06 7.68
N ASP A 65 11.32 -6.84 7.55
CA ASP A 65 12.31 -7.33 8.51
C ASP A 65 12.05 -6.76 9.91
N LYS A 66 11.78 -5.45 10.01
CA LYS A 66 11.45 -4.78 11.28
C LYS A 66 10.16 -5.34 11.91
N GLU A 67 9.17 -5.67 11.10
CA GLU A 67 7.87 -6.20 11.54
C GLU A 67 7.90 -7.73 11.79
N GLY A 68 8.98 -8.43 11.43
CA GLY A 68 9.07 -9.88 11.50
C GLY A 68 8.14 -10.58 10.51
N ILE A 69 7.88 -9.97 9.36
CA ILE A 69 7.04 -10.50 8.29
C ILE A 69 7.88 -11.30 7.31
N ASN A 70 7.51 -12.55 7.06
CA ASN A 70 8.10 -13.34 6.00
C ASN A 70 7.64 -12.83 4.63
N TYR A 71 8.58 -12.64 3.72
CA TYR A 71 8.33 -12.19 2.36
C TYR A 71 9.16 -12.98 1.35
N ASN A 72 8.77 -12.89 0.09
CA ASN A 72 9.54 -13.35 -1.05
C ASN A 72 9.74 -12.18 -2.01
N TYR A 73 10.78 -12.25 -2.83
CA TYR A 73 11.03 -11.30 -3.89
C TYR A 73 11.72 -11.98 -5.07
N ALA A 74 11.58 -11.41 -6.25
CA ALA A 74 12.26 -11.85 -7.45
C ALA A 74 12.53 -10.67 -8.37
N GLU A 75 13.64 -10.74 -9.12
CA GLU A 75 13.92 -9.83 -10.23
C GLU A 75 13.57 -10.53 -11.53
N SER A 76 12.63 -9.99 -12.28
CA SER A 76 12.30 -10.50 -13.62
C SER A 76 13.38 -10.19 -14.66
N SER A 77 14.13 -9.12 -14.42
CA SER A 77 15.33 -8.70 -15.14
C SER A 77 16.16 -7.84 -14.19
N LYS A 78 17.40 -7.52 -14.55
CA LYS A 78 18.28 -6.70 -13.71
C LYS A 78 17.61 -5.38 -13.31
N GLY A 79 17.42 -5.17 -12.01
CA GLY A 79 16.80 -3.99 -11.43
C GLY A 79 15.27 -4.01 -11.40
N ARG A 80 14.60 -4.94 -12.11
CA ARG A 80 13.15 -5.04 -12.20
C ARG A 80 12.59 -5.93 -11.09
N GLY A 81 12.59 -5.39 -9.87
CA GLY A 81 12.27 -6.15 -8.66
C GLY A 81 10.79 -6.16 -8.31
N ASN A 82 10.31 -7.32 -7.90
CA ASN A 82 8.96 -7.58 -7.40
C ASN A 82 9.04 -8.18 -6.00
N ILE A 83 8.11 -7.83 -5.08
CA ILE A 83 8.10 -8.35 -3.71
C ILE A 83 6.68 -8.65 -3.26
N TRP A 84 6.52 -9.76 -2.52
CA TRP A 84 5.22 -10.13 -1.96
C TRP A 84 5.35 -10.76 -0.57
N ALA A 85 4.31 -10.59 0.22
CA ALA A 85 4.16 -11.18 1.54
C ALA A 85 2.71 -11.65 1.74
N ARG A 86 2.52 -12.71 2.53
CA ARG A 86 1.19 -13.30 2.77
C ARG A 86 0.93 -13.48 4.26
N ILE A 87 -0.11 -12.87 4.77
CA ILE A 87 -0.68 -13.16 6.09
C ILE A 87 -1.71 -14.27 5.92
N LYS A 88 -1.49 -15.39 6.60
CA LYS A 88 -2.40 -16.53 6.58
C LYS A 88 -3.67 -16.24 7.36
N GLY A 89 -4.78 -16.71 6.83
CA GLY A 89 -6.11 -16.60 7.42
C GLY A 89 -6.94 -17.85 7.24
N GLY A 90 -8.27 -17.70 7.19
CA GLY A 90 -9.21 -18.80 7.00
C GLY A 90 -9.33 -19.24 5.54
N ASN A 91 -10.41 -19.97 5.24
CA ASN A 91 -10.57 -20.71 3.99
C ASN A 91 -11.21 -19.91 2.85
N LYS A 92 -11.63 -18.67 3.08
CA LYS A 92 -12.18 -17.84 1.99
C LYS A 92 -11.09 -17.45 1.00
N PRO A 93 -11.42 -17.22 -0.29
CA PRO A 93 -10.46 -16.78 -1.27
C PRO A 93 -9.70 -15.52 -0.83
N ALA A 94 -8.40 -15.49 -1.09
CA ALA A 94 -7.50 -14.42 -0.67
C ALA A 94 -7.83 -13.06 -1.29
N ILE A 95 -7.34 -12.00 -0.66
CA ILE A 95 -7.31 -10.65 -1.23
C ILE A 95 -5.85 -10.29 -1.48
N ILE A 96 -5.56 -9.81 -2.70
CA ILE A 96 -4.29 -9.16 -3.03
C ILE A 96 -4.47 -7.64 -2.86
N LEU A 97 -3.55 -7.04 -2.14
CA LEU A 97 -3.30 -5.60 -2.12
C LEU A 97 -2.17 -5.35 -3.14
N LEU A 98 -2.55 -5.05 -4.37
CA LEU A 98 -1.64 -4.87 -5.49
C LEU A 98 -1.22 -3.41 -5.59
N GLN A 99 0.03 -3.19 -5.93
CA GLN A 99 0.55 -1.88 -6.32
C GLN A 99 1.72 -2.03 -7.28
N HIS A 100 1.92 -1.05 -8.16
CA HIS A 100 3.18 -0.91 -8.86
C HIS A 100 4.12 0.05 -8.12
N THR A 101 5.41 -0.06 -8.41
CA THR A 101 6.46 0.70 -7.71
C THR A 101 7.23 1.63 -8.62
N ASP A 102 7.11 1.45 -9.92
CA ASP A 102 7.66 2.36 -10.91
C ASP A 102 6.80 3.63 -11.03
N VAL A 103 7.37 4.63 -11.63
CA VAL A 103 6.72 5.93 -11.89
C VAL A 103 7.14 6.45 -13.25
N VAL A 104 6.26 7.16 -13.95
CA VAL A 104 6.60 7.83 -15.21
C VAL A 104 7.63 8.93 -15.00
N PRO A 105 8.44 9.27 -16.03
CA PRO A 105 9.36 10.39 -16.00
C PRO A 105 8.68 11.71 -15.65
N ALA A 106 9.40 12.59 -14.98
CA ALA A 106 8.96 13.94 -14.68
C ALA A 106 9.94 14.97 -15.24
N ASN A 107 9.45 15.85 -16.11
CA ASN A 107 10.25 16.97 -16.58
C ASN A 107 10.21 18.10 -15.54
N LYS A 108 11.32 18.31 -14.84
CA LYS A 108 11.46 19.33 -13.77
C LYS A 108 11.00 20.73 -14.18
N LYS A 109 11.06 21.06 -15.48
CA LYS A 109 10.62 22.36 -16.00
C LYS A 109 9.15 22.68 -15.71
N TYR A 110 8.32 21.62 -15.54
CA TYR A 110 6.87 21.75 -15.31
C TYR A 110 6.48 21.52 -13.85
N TRP A 111 7.47 21.46 -12.96
CA TRP A 111 7.24 21.24 -11.53
C TRP A 111 7.71 22.45 -10.72
N GLU A 112 6.91 22.86 -9.76
CA GLU A 112 7.26 23.90 -8.79
C GLU A 112 8.27 23.40 -7.75
N THR A 113 8.31 22.08 -7.53
CA THR A 113 9.24 21.41 -6.61
C THR A 113 10.07 20.37 -7.35
N ASP A 114 11.10 19.81 -6.72
CA ASP A 114 11.79 18.64 -7.30
C ASP A 114 10.85 17.42 -7.27
N PRO A 115 10.48 16.83 -8.42
CA PRO A 115 9.52 15.72 -8.48
C PRO A 115 9.99 14.44 -7.76
N LEU A 116 11.28 14.27 -7.52
CA LEU A 116 11.85 13.13 -6.79
C LEU A 116 12.17 13.47 -5.32
N LYS A 117 11.56 14.54 -4.81
CA LYS A 117 11.60 14.93 -3.40
C LYS A 117 10.21 14.98 -2.81
N ALA A 118 10.09 14.52 -1.57
CA ALA A 118 8.85 14.59 -0.82
C ALA A 118 8.70 15.97 -0.15
N ILE A 119 8.20 16.95 -0.88
CA ILE A 119 8.04 18.32 -0.41
C ILE A 119 6.61 18.56 0.09
N GLU A 120 6.47 19.07 1.30
CA GLU A 120 5.18 19.45 1.86
C GLU A 120 4.93 20.94 1.67
N ILE A 121 3.80 21.29 1.05
CA ILE A 121 3.34 22.66 0.85
C ILE A 121 1.86 22.71 1.22
N ASP A 122 1.48 23.61 2.11
CA ASP A 122 0.10 23.83 2.55
C ASP A 122 -0.65 22.53 2.95
N GLY A 123 0.05 21.62 3.64
CA GLY A 123 -0.49 20.35 4.09
C GLY A 123 -0.66 19.29 3.00
N HIS A 124 -0.11 19.54 1.80
CA HIS A 124 -0.09 18.59 0.70
C HIS A 124 1.33 18.10 0.42
N LEU A 125 1.49 16.80 0.21
CA LEU A 125 2.76 16.20 -0.13
C LEU A 125 2.94 16.15 -1.65
N HIS A 126 3.94 16.86 -2.14
CA HIS A 126 4.29 16.95 -3.56
C HIS A 126 5.42 15.99 -3.91
N GLY A 127 5.28 15.28 -5.03
CA GLY A 127 6.31 14.38 -5.57
C GLY A 127 5.75 13.45 -6.64
N ARG A 128 6.58 12.98 -7.55
CA ARG A 128 6.19 11.99 -8.56
C ARG A 128 5.85 10.66 -7.88
N GLY A 129 4.69 10.10 -8.23
CA GLY A 129 4.20 8.87 -7.62
C GLY A 129 3.38 9.07 -6.33
N THR A 130 3.20 10.30 -5.85
CA THR A 130 2.38 10.54 -4.64
C THR A 130 0.95 10.06 -4.84
N LEU A 131 0.37 10.25 -6.02
CA LEU A 131 -0.96 9.75 -6.39
C LEU A 131 -0.87 8.41 -7.11
N ASP A 132 -0.03 8.30 -8.12
CA ASP A 132 0.13 7.17 -9.01
C ASP A 132 1.53 6.56 -8.83
N MET A 133 1.62 5.37 -8.10
CA MET A 133 0.62 4.99 -7.10
C MET A 133 1.27 4.69 -5.74
N LYS A 134 2.43 5.34 -5.43
CA LYS A 134 3.14 5.14 -4.15
C LYS A 134 2.27 5.47 -2.93
N GLY A 135 1.37 6.47 -3.05
CA GLY A 135 0.42 6.82 -1.99
C GLY A 135 -0.56 5.69 -1.68
N THR A 136 -1.22 5.15 -2.71
CA THR A 136 -2.09 3.97 -2.58
C THR A 136 -1.28 2.77 -2.08
N GLY A 137 -0.06 2.58 -2.61
CA GLY A 137 0.84 1.51 -2.19
C GLY A 137 1.19 1.55 -0.70
N ILE A 138 1.46 2.73 -0.15
CA ILE A 138 1.69 2.88 1.29
C ILE A 138 0.41 2.67 2.11
N SER A 139 -0.76 3.05 1.58
CA SER A 139 -2.05 2.75 2.22
C SER A 139 -2.30 1.24 2.31
N HIS A 140 -1.95 0.50 1.26
CA HIS A 140 -1.96 -0.97 1.25
C HIS A 140 -0.98 -1.55 2.26
N LEU A 141 0.27 -1.05 2.29
CA LEU A 141 1.28 -1.46 3.26
C LEU A 141 0.81 -1.22 4.71
N ALA A 142 0.32 -0.03 5.02
CA ALA A 142 -0.16 0.33 6.35
C ALA A 142 -1.31 -0.57 6.80
N SER A 143 -2.23 -0.87 5.89
CA SER A 143 -3.34 -1.80 6.13
C SER A 143 -2.83 -3.22 6.41
N PHE A 144 -1.88 -3.70 5.61
CA PHE A 144 -1.25 -5.01 5.76
C PHE A 144 -0.51 -5.13 7.10
N ILE A 145 0.32 -4.14 7.45
CA ILE A 145 1.04 -4.08 8.73
C ILE A 145 0.07 -4.02 9.91
N LYS A 146 -1.00 -3.23 9.82
CA LYS A 146 -2.01 -3.12 10.87
C LYS A 146 -2.72 -4.46 11.12
N ILE A 147 -3.03 -5.21 10.06
CA ILE A 147 -3.59 -6.55 10.17
C ILE A 147 -2.58 -7.48 10.85
N HIS A 148 -1.32 -7.47 10.43
CA HIS A 148 -0.26 -8.28 11.02
C HIS A 148 -0.06 -8.00 12.51
N ARG A 149 0.05 -6.74 12.91
CA ARG A 149 0.24 -6.32 14.31
C ARG A 149 -0.95 -6.67 15.21
N ASN A 150 -2.17 -6.61 14.68
CA ASN A 150 -3.37 -6.88 15.46
C ASN A 150 -3.54 -8.35 15.84
N LYS A 151 -2.88 -9.28 15.16
CA LYS A 151 -2.95 -10.73 15.39
C LYS A 151 -4.38 -11.28 15.54
N LYS A 152 -5.36 -10.57 14.96
CA LYS A 152 -6.76 -11.02 14.96
C LYS A 152 -6.94 -12.13 13.94
N GLU A 153 -7.81 -13.09 14.26
CA GLU A 153 -8.24 -14.07 13.28
C GLU A 153 -8.92 -13.38 12.09
N ILE A 154 -8.44 -13.68 10.91
CA ILE A 154 -9.01 -13.25 9.64
C ILE A 154 -9.52 -14.46 8.88
N ASN A 155 -10.59 -14.31 8.11
CA ASN A 155 -11.28 -15.42 7.45
C ASN A 155 -10.73 -15.78 6.08
N ARG A 156 -9.67 -15.08 5.63
CA ARG A 156 -8.98 -15.26 4.35
C ARG A 156 -7.53 -14.80 4.42
N ASP A 157 -6.70 -15.27 3.51
CA ASP A 157 -5.34 -14.76 3.38
C ASP A 157 -5.37 -13.33 2.85
N ILE A 158 -4.42 -12.51 3.31
CA ILE A 158 -4.14 -11.19 2.73
C ILE A 158 -2.74 -11.23 2.15
N ILE A 159 -2.62 -10.82 0.89
CA ILE A 159 -1.38 -10.79 0.15
C ILE A 159 -1.04 -9.33 -0.15
N PHE A 160 0.12 -8.88 0.27
CA PHE A 160 0.72 -7.65 -0.22
C PHE A 160 1.56 -7.99 -1.44
N LEU A 161 1.39 -7.27 -2.54
CA LEU A 161 2.11 -7.49 -3.79
C LEU A 161 2.53 -6.15 -4.39
N ALA A 162 3.84 -5.90 -4.45
CA ALA A 162 4.41 -4.72 -5.07
C ALA A 162 5.24 -5.12 -6.29
N THR A 163 4.89 -4.60 -7.45
CA THR A 163 5.38 -5.05 -8.75
C THR A 163 6.11 -3.94 -9.51
N ALA A 164 6.90 -4.36 -10.47
CA ALA A 164 7.60 -3.49 -11.42
C ALA A 164 6.74 -3.22 -12.67
N ASP A 165 7.12 -2.21 -13.45
CA ASP A 165 6.84 -2.08 -14.88
C ASP A 165 5.39 -1.79 -15.28
N GLU A 166 4.53 -1.35 -14.39
CA GLU A 166 3.13 -1.09 -14.73
C GLU A 166 3.03 0.01 -15.81
N GLU A 167 3.76 1.09 -15.62
CA GLU A 167 3.81 2.29 -16.47
C GLU A 167 4.35 2.02 -17.90
N ALA A 168 4.91 0.83 -18.13
CA ALA A 168 5.39 0.39 -19.45
C ALA A 168 4.76 -0.93 -19.91
N GLY A 169 3.65 -1.36 -19.28
CA GLY A 169 2.83 -2.49 -19.70
C GLY A 169 2.91 -3.74 -18.84
N GLY A 170 3.64 -3.73 -17.72
CA GLY A 170 3.64 -4.78 -16.70
C GLY A 170 4.35 -6.09 -17.09
N PHE A 171 5.10 -6.10 -18.19
CA PHE A 171 5.77 -7.31 -18.69
C PHE A 171 6.87 -7.82 -17.75
N PHE A 172 7.51 -6.94 -16.97
CA PHE A 172 8.49 -7.29 -15.95
C PHE A 172 7.89 -7.37 -14.53
N GLY A 173 6.60 -7.04 -14.38
CA GLY A 173 5.84 -7.06 -13.15
C GLY A 173 4.83 -8.19 -13.08
N VAL A 174 3.54 -7.84 -13.04
CA VAL A 174 2.44 -8.80 -12.87
C VAL A 174 2.46 -9.87 -13.97
N GLY A 175 2.69 -9.50 -15.23
CA GLY A 175 2.74 -10.47 -16.34
C GLY A 175 3.80 -11.54 -16.09
N TRP A 176 5.02 -11.13 -15.77
CA TRP A 176 6.10 -12.08 -15.46
C TRP A 176 5.80 -12.95 -14.23
N LEU A 177 5.19 -12.37 -13.18
CA LEU A 177 4.85 -13.11 -11.97
C LEU A 177 3.77 -14.18 -12.22
N ILE A 178 2.80 -13.92 -13.08
CA ILE A 178 1.79 -14.91 -13.47
C ILE A 178 2.45 -16.15 -14.09
N ASP A 179 3.45 -15.94 -14.94
CA ASP A 179 4.13 -17.02 -15.64
C ASP A 179 5.16 -17.76 -14.78
N ASN A 180 5.83 -17.06 -13.86
CA ASN A 180 6.99 -17.60 -13.13
C ASN A 180 6.71 -17.89 -11.64
N HIS A 181 5.68 -17.25 -11.06
CA HIS A 181 5.28 -17.38 -9.66
C HIS A 181 3.76 -17.53 -9.51
N PRO A 182 3.11 -18.47 -10.23
CA PRO A 182 1.67 -18.65 -10.19
C PRO A 182 1.12 -18.97 -8.81
N GLU A 183 1.94 -19.49 -7.89
CA GLU A 183 1.56 -19.78 -6.51
C GLU A 183 1.09 -18.54 -5.73
N ILE A 184 1.51 -17.34 -6.12
CA ILE A 184 1.05 -16.08 -5.50
C ILE A 184 -0.47 -15.94 -5.69
N PHE A 185 -0.98 -16.35 -6.85
CA PHE A 185 -2.36 -16.13 -7.29
C PHE A 185 -3.30 -17.29 -6.93
N ASN A 186 -2.79 -18.34 -6.28
CA ASN A 186 -3.61 -19.48 -5.89
C ASN A 186 -4.69 -19.08 -4.88
N ASN A 187 -5.95 -19.46 -5.17
CA ASN A 187 -7.13 -19.18 -4.36
C ASN A 187 -7.34 -17.68 -4.07
N VAL A 188 -7.07 -16.81 -5.04
CA VAL A 188 -7.34 -15.38 -4.97
C VAL A 188 -8.77 -15.11 -5.44
N GLY A 189 -9.55 -14.36 -4.66
CA GLY A 189 -10.91 -13.96 -4.99
C GLY A 189 -11.04 -12.49 -5.38
N PHE A 190 -10.16 -11.63 -4.84
CA PHE A 190 -10.18 -10.20 -5.08
C PHE A 190 -8.77 -9.64 -5.20
N VAL A 191 -8.63 -8.63 -6.07
CA VAL A 191 -7.45 -7.79 -6.17
C VAL A 191 -7.89 -6.36 -5.95
N LEU A 192 -7.29 -5.69 -4.96
CA LEU A 192 -7.40 -4.25 -4.76
C LEU A 192 -6.17 -3.62 -5.38
N ASN A 193 -6.39 -2.75 -6.35
CA ASN A 193 -5.36 -2.01 -7.07
C ASN A 193 -5.71 -0.51 -7.03
N GLU A 194 -5.14 0.25 -7.90
CA GLU A 194 -5.53 1.63 -8.19
C GLU A 194 -6.77 1.69 -9.09
N GLY A 195 -7.31 2.89 -9.26
CA GLY A 195 -8.49 3.17 -10.06
C GLY A 195 -9.66 3.68 -9.23
N GLY A 196 -10.73 4.06 -9.93
CA GLY A 196 -11.88 4.71 -9.32
C GLY A 196 -11.59 6.12 -8.80
N SER A 197 -12.59 6.72 -8.18
CA SER A 197 -12.44 8.03 -7.55
C SER A 197 -13.33 8.18 -6.33
N GLY A 198 -12.92 9.08 -5.41
CA GLY A 198 -13.79 9.56 -4.34
C GLY A 198 -14.29 10.96 -4.67
N ARG A 199 -15.60 11.17 -4.65
CA ARG A 199 -16.19 12.49 -4.90
C ARG A 199 -17.36 12.80 -3.98
N ILE A 200 -17.62 14.07 -3.75
CA ILE A 200 -18.77 14.50 -2.99
C ILE A 200 -19.93 14.74 -3.96
N VAL A 201 -21.01 13.98 -3.82
CA VAL A 201 -22.25 14.12 -4.57
C VAL A 201 -23.37 14.39 -3.58
N ASN A 202 -24.05 15.52 -3.71
CA ASN A 202 -25.14 15.92 -2.80
C ASN A 202 -24.73 15.83 -1.31
N ASN A 203 -23.59 16.38 -0.95
CA ASN A 203 -23.00 16.35 0.40
C ASN A 203 -22.72 14.94 0.96
N LYS A 204 -22.64 13.93 0.11
CA LYS A 204 -22.28 12.55 0.49
C LYS A 204 -21.00 12.14 -0.21
N LEU A 205 -20.09 11.52 0.52
CA LEU A 205 -18.89 10.91 -0.05
C LEU A 205 -19.30 9.63 -0.80
N VAL A 206 -18.99 9.59 -2.09
CA VAL A 206 -19.23 8.45 -2.99
C VAL A 206 -17.90 7.96 -3.49
N PHE A 207 -17.62 6.68 -3.28
CA PHE A 207 -16.47 5.99 -3.90
C PHE A 207 -16.95 5.27 -5.14
N GLU A 208 -16.23 5.45 -6.24
CA GLU A 208 -16.42 4.72 -7.49
C GLU A 208 -15.49 3.51 -7.48
N ILE A 209 -16.03 2.36 -7.91
CA ILE A 209 -15.27 1.12 -8.06
C ILE A 209 -15.22 0.80 -9.55
N GLU A 210 -14.03 0.75 -10.12
CA GLU A 210 -13.84 0.30 -11.49
C GLU A 210 -13.84 -1.23 -11.55
N LEU A 211 -14.71 -1.78 -12.36
CA LEU A 211 -14.85 -3.23 -12.55
C LEU A 211 -14.21 -3.70 -13.84
N THR A 212 -13.97 -2.78 -14.78
CA THR A 212 -13.37 -3.05 -16.08
C THR A 212 -12.52 -1.87 -16.52
N GLN A 213 -11.45 -2.14 -17.25
CA GLN A 213 -10.58 -1.12 -17.81
C GLN A 213 -10.57 -1.19 -19.34
N LYS A 214 -10.35 -0.04 -19.99
CA LYS A 214 -10.07 0.04 -21.42
C LYS A 214 -8.58 -0.13 -21.63
N VAL A 215 -8.21 -0.88 -22.64
CA VAL A 215 -6.81 -0.97 -23.07
C VAL A 215 -6.46 0.28 -23.88
N PRO A 216 -5.44 1.08 -23.48
CA PRO A 216 -4.99 2.21 -24.27
C PRO A 216 -4.29 1.71 -25.56
N VAL A 217 -4.62 2.32 -26.68
CA VAL A 217 -3.93 2.08 -27.95
C VAL A 217 -3.15 3.34 -28.30
N TRP A 218 -1.84 3.27 -28.18
CA TRP A 218 -0.94 4.37 -28.49
C TRP A 218 -0.69 4.41 -30.02
N LEU A 219 -1.06 5.51 -30.65
CA LEU A 219 -0.82 5.74 -32.07
C LEU A 219 0.17 6.89 -32.22
N LYS A 220 1.19 6.69 -33.06
CA LYS A 220 2.10 7.75 -33.48
C LYS A 220 1.77 8.11 -34.93
N LEU A 221 1.35 9.34 -35.17
CA LEU A 221 1.21 9.90 -36.51
C LEU A 221 2.55 10.49 -36.92
N SER A 222 3.05 10.10 -38.08
CA SER A 222 4.31 10.61 -38.69
C SER A 222 4.00 11.32 -39.99
#